data_5f874dd49b4c0e02f4b5f69979dd0b5b
#
_entry.id   5f874dd49b4c0e02f4b5f69979dd0b5b
#
_cell.length_a   1.000
_cell.length_b   1.000
_cell.length_c   1.000
_cell.angle_alpha   90.00
_cell.angle_beta   90.00
_cell.angle_gamma   90.00
#
_symmetry.space_group_name_H-M   'P 1'
#
loop_
_entity.id
_entity.type
_entity.pdbx_description
1 polymer ?
#
loop_
_entity_poly.entity_id
_entity_poly.type
_entity_poly.pdbx_seq_one_letter_code
_entity_poly.pdbx_strand_id
1 'polypeptide(L)'
;MATIKEIAQRTGFSQATVSRLLNGDPTLSVREETRRKIIQASEDLGYSVQTKRIVIPHEVALLDNEKSDEALRDSYFTDLRSALECNAEQQRMEMTVFHNLDDMIARSSKFDGFMAICADQISEEDLERLHRAMPYGVFIDVNPAPNLFDSVQPDLQQTMHDAVAACAAKGMKRVGFIGGKGCLMNFYEVDEENRATYFRREARRFGIQSDGLVYSDGLFTVSNGRALGEQFVRDHNGVLPDAVIVAADVIA
;
A
#
# COMPACT_ATOMS: atom_id res chain seq x y z
N MET A 1 8.24 24.30 24.90
CA MET A 1 7.44 23.19 24.34
C MET A 1 6.03 23.70 24.14
N ALA A 2 5.52 23.61 22.91
CA ALA A 2 4.15 24.07 22.66
C ALA A 2 3.12 23.27 23.47
N THR A 3 2.00 23.84 23.75
CA THR A 3 0.95 23.28 24.60
C THR A 3 -0.38 23.20 23.84
N ILE A 4 -1.26 22.30 24.25
CA ILE A 4 -2.64 22.20 23.71
C ILE A 4 -3.35 23.57 23.82
N LYS A 5 -3.06 24.36 24.87
CA LYS A 5 -3.63 25.69 25.05
C LYS A 5 -3.20 26.65 23.95
N GLU A 6 -1.94 26.63 23.55
CA GLU A 6 -1.40 27.48 22.47
C GLU A 6 -1.97 27.10 21.11
N ILE A 7 -2.12 25.80 20.85
CA ILE A 7 -2.77 25.31 19.63
C ILE A 7 -4.24 25.74 19.59
N ALA A 8 -4.96 25.60 20.72
CA ALA A 8 -6.35 26.03 20.85
C ALA A 8 -6.51 27.54 20.60
N GLN A 9 -5.63 28.36 21.16
CA GLN A 9 -5.60 29.80 20.92
C GLN A 9 -5.33 30.16 19.47
N ARG A 10 -4.38 29.49 18.82
CA ARG A 10 -4.01 29.74 17.41
C ARG A 10 -5.09 29.32 16.43
N THR A 11 -5.82 28.24 16.72
CA THR A 11 -6.82 27.67 15.81
C THR A 11 -8.24 28.16 16.08
N GLY A 12 -8.51 28.74 17.27
CA GLY A 12 -9.83 29.17 17.68
C GLY A 12 -10.75 28.04 18.16
N PHE A 13 -10.22 26.84 18.34
CA PHE A 13 -10.99 25.70 18.83
C PHE A 13 -10.80 25.49 20.35
N SER A 14 -11.72 24.74 20.96
CA SER A 14 -11.60 24.44 22.40
C SER A 14 -10.41 23.53 22.67
N GLN A 15 -9.77 23.66 23.85
CA GLN A 15 -8.69 22.77 24.28
C GLN A 15 -9.14 21.29 24.27
N ALA A 16 -10.39 21.03 24.62
CA ALA A 16 -10.96 19.69 24.61
C ALA A 16 -11.00 19.12 23.18
N THR A 17 -11.45 19.90 22.19
CA THR A 17 -11.47 19.49 20.77
C THR A 17 -10.05 19.22 20.27
N VAL A 18 -9.11 20.13 20.54
CA VAL A 18 -7.70 19.97 20.13
C VAL A 18 -7.09 18.72 20.77
N SER A 19 -7.28 18.54 22.07
CA SER A 19 -6.75 17.40 22.81
C SER A 19 -7.31 16.07 22.30
N ARG A 20 -8.64 15.98 22.11
CA ARG A 20 -9.29 14.76 21.61
C ARG A 20 -8.84 14.43 20.22
N LEU A 21 -8.72 15.42 19.33
CA LEU A 21 -8.26 15.21 17.95
C LEU A 21 -6.81 14.74 17.90
N LEU A 22 -5.91 15.42 18.60
CA LEU A 22 -4.49 15.06 18.63
C LEU A 22 -4.21 13.74 19.36
N ASN A 23 -5.10 13.30 20.26
CA ASN A 23 -5.01 11.99 20.90
C ASN A 23 -5.74 10.88 20.12
N GLY A 24 -6.27 11.18 18.92
CA GLY A 24 -6.91 10.18 18.08
C GLY A 24 -8.21 9.61 18.66
N ASP A 25 -9.02 10.44 19.35
CA ASP A 25 -10.29 9.98 19.94
C ASP A 25 -11.29 9.56 18.84
N PRO A 26 -11.64 8.29 18.72
CA PRO A 26 -12.50 7.78 17.64
C PRO A 26 -13.95 8.29 17.74
N THR A 27 -14.34 8.80 18.90
CA THR A 27 -15.71 9.35 19.12
C THR A 27 -15.81 10.82 18.72
N LEU A 28 -14.68 11.46 18.34
CA LEU A 28 -14.65 12.86 17.94
C LEU A 28 -14.97 12.98 16.44
N SER A 29 -16.15 13.50 16.14
CA SER A 29 -16.51 13.90 14.77
C SER A 29 -16.23 15.39 14.57
N VAL A 30 -15.31 15.72 13.67
CA VAL A 30 -14.98 17.09 13.25
C VAL A 30 -14.89 17.15 11.73
N ARG A 31 -15.16 18.34 11.17
CA ARG A 31 -14.98 18.56 9.72
C ARG A 31 -13.50 18.43 9.33
N GLU A 32 -13.24 17.96 8.13
CA GLU A 32 -11.88 17.78 7.62
C GLU A 32 -11.06 19.06 7.64
N GLU A 33 -11.67 20.20 7.34
CA GLU A 33 -11.04 21.50 7.44
C GLU A 33 -10.57 21.83 8.87
N THR A 34 -11.38 21.48 9.89
CA THR A 34 -11.03 21.64 11.30
C THR A 34 -9.86 20.74 11.67
N ARG A 35 -9.88 19.49 11.22
CA ARG A 35 -8.80 18.53 11.41
C ARG A 35 -7.48 19.06 10.85
N ARG A 36 -7.47 19.52 9.61
CA ARG A 36 -6.26 20.07 8.95
C ARG A 36 -5.73 21.30 9.67
N LYS A 37 -6.59 22.23 10.07
CA LYS A 37 -6.18 23.45 10.81
C LYS A 37 -5.49 23.11 12.13
N ILE A 38 -6.00 22.14 12.88
CA ILE A 38 -5.43 21.75 14.17
C ILE A 38 -4.10 21.02 13.98
N ILE A 39 -4.01 20.08 13.01
CA ILE A 39 -2.77 19.36 12.70
C ILE A 39 -1.69 20.35 12.27
N GLN A 40 -1.98 21.21 11.28
CA GLN A 40 -1.02 22.21 10.79
C GLN A 40 -0.52 23.12 11.91
N ALA A 41 -1.42 23.63 12.76
CA ALA A 41 -1.02 24.46 13.88
C ALA A 41 -0.16 23.72 14.92
N SER A 42 -0.38 22.42 15.11
CA SER A 42 0.44 21.60 15.99
C SER A 42 1.86 21.38 15.42
N GLU A 43 1.99 21.17 14.14
CA GLU A 43 3.27 21.06 13.43
C GLU A 43 4.05 22.36 13.45
N ASP A 44 3.39 23.48 13.08
CA ASP A 44 3.99 24.82 13.07
C ASP A 44 4.53 25.25 14.45
N LEU A 45 3.87 24.82 15.51
CA LEU A 45 4.27 25.11 16.89
C LEU A 45 5.29 24.09 17.44
N GLY A 46 5.63 23.08 16.68
CA GLY A 46 6.50 22.00 17.15
C GLY A 46 5.88 21.24 18.34
N TYR A 47 4.54 21.16 18.38
CA TYR A 47 3.85 20.36 19.38
C TYR A 47 4.06 18.88 19.06
N SER A 48 4.98 18.27 19.78
CA SER A 48 5.02 16.82 19.85
C SER A 48 3.79 16.37 20.64
N VAL A 49 2.80 15.78 19.97
CA VAL A 49 1.88 14.87 20.68
C VAL A 49 2.82 13.98 21.47
N GLN A 50 2.78 14.06 22.81
CA GLN A 50 3.48 13.05 23.61
C GLN A 50 2.88 11.76 23.13
N THR A 51 3.60 11.09 22.26
CA THR A 51 3.25 9.75 21.79
C THR A 51 2.87 9.01 23.05
N LYS A 52 1.58 8.69 23.20
CA LYS A 52 1.17 7.68 24.18
C LYS A 52 2.27 6.65 24.03
N ARG A 53 3.02 6.38 25.13
CA ARG A 53 4.15 5.46 25.11
C ARG A 53 3.87 4.44 24.03
N ILE A 54 4.64 4.48 22.94
CA ILE A 54 4.51 3.48 21.90
C ILE A 54 4.78 2.18 22.64
N VAL A 55 3.73 1.49 23.00
CA VAL A 55 3.85 0.16 23.54
C VAL A 55 4.16 -0.67 22.34
N ILE A 56 5.43 -1.00 22.18
CA ILE A 56 5.85 -1.96 21.16
C ILE A 56 5.12 -3.27 21.51
N PRO A 57 4.28 -3.80 20.61
CA PRO A 57 3.62 -5.06 20.85
C PRO A 57 4.67 -6.15 21.08
N HIS A 58 4.43 -7.03 22.02
CA HIS A 58 5.37 -8.11 22.31
C HIS A 58 5.07 -9.34 21.45
N GLU A 59 3.81 -9.74 21.38
CA GLU A 59 3.32 -10.88 20.61
C GLU A 59 2.56 -10.41 19.38
N VAL A 60 3.05 -10.71 18.18
CA VAL A 60 2.44 -10.28 16.92
C VAL A 60 2.17 -11.48 16.02
N ALA A 61 0.96 -11.56 15.46
CA ALA A 61 0.64 -12.53 14.42
C ALA A 61 1.02 -11.97 13.04
N LEU A 62 1.65 -12.76 12.18
CA LEU A 62 1.80 -12.47 10.76
C LEU A 62 0.90 -13.40 9.97
N LEU A 63 -0.12 -12.86 9.31
CA LEU A 63 -0.87 -13.59 8.30
C LEU A 63 -0.13 -13.49 6.97
N ASP A 64 0.44 -14.60 6.55
CA ASP A 64 1.02 -14.78 5.23
C ASP A 64 0.10 -15.70 4.42
N ASN A 65 -0.81 -15.09 3.66
CA ASN A 65 -1.84 -15.81 2.90
C ASN A 65 -1.34 -16.24 1.50
N GLU A 66 -0.02 -16.33 1.33
CA GLU A 66 0.57 -16.76 0.07
C GLU A 66 0.12 -18.18 -0.29
N LYS A 67 -0.51 -18.36 -1.46
CA LYS A 67 -0.87 -19.68 -1.96
C LYS A 67 0.36 -20.35 -2.55
N SER A 68 0.73 -21.49 -1.99
CA SER A 68 1.97 -22.23 -2.27
C SER A 68 2.12 -22.80 -3.69
N ASP A 69 1.10 -22.70 -4.54
CA ASP A 69 1.04 -23.38 -5.84
C ASP A 69 1.58 -22.55 -7.02
N GLU A 70 1.98 -21.32 -6.83
CA GLU A 70 2.56 -20.53 -7.90
C GLU A 70 4.06 -20.73 -7.99
N ALA A 71 4.47 -21.56 -8.93
CA ALA A 71 5.86 -21.92 -9.23
C ALA A 71 6.75 -20.75 -9.70
N LEU A 72 6.28 -19.52 -9.59
CA LEU A 72 6.97 -18.28 -10.01
C LEU A 72 6.74 -17.19 -8.96
N ARG A 73 7.29 -17.45 -7.78
CA ARG A 73 7.26 -16.47 -6.68
C ARG A 73 8.07 -15.25 -7.08
N ASP A 74 7.42 -14.11 -7.07
CA ASP A 74 8.12 -12.85 -6.98
C ASP A 74 8.93 -12.86 -5.67
N SER A 75 10.23 -12.64 -5.74
CA SER A 75 11.10 -12.55 -4.57
C SER A 75 10.62 -11.47 -3.58
N TYR A 76 9.81 -10.52 -4.06
CA TYR A 76 9.26 -9.42 -3.31
C TYR A 76 8.58 -9.86 -1.98
N PHE A 77 7.65 -10.84 -2.04
CA PHE A 77 6.96 -11.27 -0.82
C PHE A 77 7.86 -12.09 0.11
N THR A 78 8.79 -12.86 -0.45
CA THR A 78 9.79 -13.57 0.35
C THR A 78 10.73 -12.58 1.07
N ASP A 79 11.19 -11.56 0.37
CA ASP A 79 12.05 -10.52 0.91
C ASP A 79 11.30 -9.66 1.93
N LEU A 80 10.03 -9.33 1.65
CA LEU A 80 9.16 -8.60 2.56
C LEU A 80 8.96 -9.36 3.87
N ARG A 81 8.63 -10.66 3.82
CA ARG A 81 8.51 -11.49 5.01
C ARG A 81 9.81 -11.54 5.80
N SER A 82 10.93 -11.80 5.13
CA SER A 82 12.24 -11.83 5.79
C SER A 82 12.59 -10.51 6.46
N ALA A 83 12.25 -9.39 5.82
CA ALA A 83 12.44 -8.06 6.40
C ALA A 83 11.54 -7.82 7.62
N LEU A 84 10.28 -8.29 7.59
CA LEU A 84 9.37 -8.19 8.75
C LEU A 84 9.89 -9.02 9.93
N GLU A 85 10.31 -10.26 9.70
CA GLU A 85 10.90 -11.13 10.73
C GLU A 85 12.14 -10.50 11.37
N CYS A 86 13.09 -10.03 10.54
CA CYS A 86 14.30 -9.38 11.01
C CYS A 86 14.03 -8.11 11.84
N ASN A 87 13.09 -7.28 11.39
CA ASN A 87 12.71 -6.06 12.11
C ASN A 87 11.95 -6.38 13.41
N ALA A 88 11.11 -7.40 13.44
CA ALA A 88 10.44 -7.86 14.63
C ALA A 88 11.45 -8.26 15.71
N GLU A 89 12.46 -9.05 15.36
CA GLU A 89 13.56 -9.43 16.27
C GLU A 89 14.30 -8.20 16.82
N GLN A 90 14.64 -7.24 15.95
CA GLN A 90 15.32 -5.99 16.37
C GLN A 90 14.49 -5.19 17.36
N GLN A 91 13.18 -5.21 17.22
CA GLN A 91 12.23 -4.53 18.11
C GLN A 91 11.84 -5.41 19.34
N ARG A 92 12.37 -6.61 19.46
CA ARG A 92 12.05 -7.59 20.50
C ARG A 92 10.56 -7.99 20.49
N MET A 93 9.97 -8.07 19.32
CA MET A 93 8.64 -8.63 19.10
C MET A 93 8.76 -10.11 18.78
N GLU A 94 7.95 -10.93 19.42
CA GLU A 94 7.79 -12.34 19.06
C GLU A 94 6.74 -12.45 17.96
N MET A 95 7.14 -12.90 16.77
CA MET A 95 6.26 -13.02 15.62
C MET A 95 5.92 -14.47 15.34
N THR A 96 4.63 -14.77 15.23
CA THR A 96 4.12 -16.09 14.84
C THR A 96 3.46 -16.00 13.47
N VAL A 97 3.95 -16.80 12.52
CA VAL A 97 3.43 -16.83 11.13
C VAL A 97 2.25 -17.78 11.02
N PHE A 98 1.20 -17.35 10.35
CA PHE A 98 -0.01 -18.09 10.00
C PHE A 98 -0.22 -18.05 8.50
N HIS A 99 -0.55 -19.20 7.90
CA HIS A 99 -0.94 -19.30 6.48
C HIS A 99 -2.45 -19.51 6.30
N ASN A 100 -3.19 -19.42 7.40
CA ASN A 100 -4.63 -19.59 7.43
C ASN A 100 -5.25 -18.60 8.42
N LEU A 101 -6.27 -17.89 7.98
CA LEU A 101 -6.96 -16.88 8.78
C LEU A 101 -7.69 -17.47 9.99
N ASP A 102 -8.34 -18.63 9.82
CA ASP A 102 -9.10 -19.28 10.91
C ASP A 102 -8.18 -19.71 12.03
N ASP A 103 -7.00 -20.25 11.71
CA ASP A 103 -5.99 -20.63 12.70
C ASP A 103 -5.46 -19.41 13.48
N MET A 104 -5.27 -18.28 12.80
CA MET A 104 -4.86 -17.03 13.42
C MET A 104 -5.95 -16.51 14.36
N ILE A 105 -7.22 -16.44 13.89
CA ILE A 105 -8.36 -15.98 14.70
C ILE A 105 -8.56 -16.89 15.92
N ALA A 106 -8.43 -18.20 15.78
CA ALA A 106 -8.58 -19.13 16.88
C ALA A 106 -7.57 -18.92 18.02
N ARG A 107 -6.43 -18.29 17.73
CA ARG A 107 -5.37 -17.98 18.69
C ARG A 107 -5.24 -16.49 18.99
N SER A 108 -6.17 -15.67 18.55
CA SER A 108 -6.13 -14.20 18.61
C SER A 108 -5.81 -13.64 20.01
N SER A 109 -6.31 -14.29 21.07
CA SER A 109 -6.10 -13.85 22.45
C SER A 109 -4.64 -13.86 22.93
N LYS A 110 -3.71 -14.45 22.15
CA LYS A 110 -2.28 -14.49 22.47
C LYS A 110 -1.52 -13.29 21.92
N PHE A 111 -2.11 -12.54 20.98
CA PHE A 111 -1.41 -11.51 20.23
C PHE A 111 -1.91 -10.11 20.59
N ASP A 112 -1.00 -9.16 20.63
CA ASP A 112 -1.29 -7.75 20.82
C ASP A 112 -1.87 -7.10 19.55
N GLY A 113 -1.56 -7.72 18.39
CA GLY A 113 -2.02 -7.28 17.07
C GLY A 113 -1.53 -8.21 15.97
N PHE A 114 -1.81 -7.84 14.72
CA PHE A 114 -1.34 -8.61 13.57
C PHE A 114 -0.78 -7.74 12.46
N MET A 115 0.05 -8.34 11.61
CA MET A 115 0.39 -7.87 10.27
C MET A 115 -0.14 -8.86 9.24
N ALA A 116 -0.47 -8.39 8.05
CA ALA A 116 -0.93 -9.26 6.97
C ALA A 116 -0.25 -8.89 5.64
N ILE A 117 0.25 -9.90 4.93
CA ILE A 117 0.77 -9.84 3.58
C ILE A 117 0.00 -10.80 2.68
N CYS A 118 -0.02 -10.58 1.38
CA CYS A 118 -0.76 -11.41 0.40
C CYS A 118 -2.25 -11.57 0.76
N ALA A 119 -2.87 -10.52 1.27
CA ALA A 119 -4.22 -10.57 1.88
C ALA A 119 -5.34 -10.11 0.94
N ASP A 120 -5.11 -10.11 -0.34
CA ASP A 120 -6.00 -9.63 -1.41
C ASP A 120 -7.27 -10.47 -1.61
N GLN A 121 -7.29 -11.72 -1.12
CA GLN A 121 -8.38 -12.66 -1.33
C GLN A 121 -9.17 -13.00 -0.06
N ILE A 122 -9.15 -12.12 0.94
CA ILE A 122 -9.94 -12.29 2.16
C ILE A 122 -11.34 -11.72 1.91
N SER A 123 -12.39 -12.49 2.23
CA SER A 123 -13.78 -12.03 2.08
C SER A 123 -14.13 -10.91 3.06
N GLU A 124 -15.12 -10.08 2.72
CA GLU A 124 -15.61 -9.01 3.61
C GLU A 124 -16.09 -9.57 4.96
N GLU A 125 -16.77 -10.70 4.96
CA GLU A 125 -17.21 -11.39 6.17
C GLU A 125 -16.01 -11.81 7.05
N ASP A 126 -14.97 -12.33 6.43
CA ASP A 126 -13.76 -12.74 7.15
C ASP A 126 -12.96 -11.55 7.68
N LEU A 127 -12.93 -10.42 6.94
CA LEU A 127 -12.33 -9.18 7.42
C LEU A 127 -13.07 -8.62 8.64
N GLU A 128 -14.39 -8.69 8.65
CA GLU A 128 -15.19 -8.32 9.82
C GLU A 128 -14.97 -9.28 11.01
N ARG A 129 -14.84 -10.58 10.75
CA ARG A 129 -14.49 -11.58 11.79
C ARG A 129 -13.13 -11.29 12.38
N LEU A 130 -12.15 -11.02 11.52
CA LEU A 130 -10.80 -10.65 11.93
C LEU A 130 -10.82 -9.38 12.79
N HIS A 131 -11.53 -8.34 12.36
CA HIS A 131 -11.61 -7.08 13.13
C HIS A 131 -12.24 -7.28 14.51
N ARG A 132 -13.28 -8.12 14.61
CA ARG A 132 -13.88 -8.45 15.91
C ARG A 132 -12.93 -9.19 16.84
N ALA A 133 -12.10 -10.08 16.29
CA ALA A 133 -11.16 -10.89 17.07
C ALA A 133 -9.86 -10.15 17.39
N MET A 134 -9.37 -9.36 16.43
CA MET A 134 -8.08 -8.65 16.47
C MET A 134 -8.24 -7.25 15.85
N PRO A 135 -8.68 -6.24 16.62
CA PRO A 135 -8.97 -4.91 16.07
C PRO A 135 -7.71 -4.11 15.72
N TYR A 136 -6.55 -4.53 16.16
CA TYR A 136 -5.28 -3.87 15.90
C TYR A 136 -4.49 -4.64 14.86
N GLY A 137 -4.52 -4.17 13.62
CA GLY A 137 -3.82 -4.82 12.52
C GLY A 137 -3.36 -3.87 11.45
N VAL A 138 -2.29 -4.26 10.76
CA VAL A 138 -1.70 -3.50 9.66
C VAL A 138 -1.58 -4.42 8.45
N PHE A 139 -2.22 -4.04 7.36
CA PHE A 139 -2.03 -4.68 6.07
C PHE A 139 -0.82 -4.07 5.35
N ILE A 140 -0.01 -4.91 4.73
CA ILE A 140 1.19 -4.50 4.02
C ILE A 140 1.01 -4.83 2.54
N ASP A 141 1.31 -3.86 1.67
CA ASP A 141 1.16 -3.84 0.23
C ASP A 141 -0.30 -3.65 -0.23
N VAL A 142 -1.25 -4.45 0.21
CA VAL A 142 -2.68 -4.33 -0.13
C VAL A 142 -3.51 -4.30 1.15
N ASN A 143 -4.44 -3.36 1.26
CA ASN A 143 -5.42 -3.31 2.34
C ASN A 143 -6.84 -3.52 1.79
N PRO A 144 -7.41 -4.71 1.99
CA PRO A 144 -8.77 -5.00 1.52
C PRO A 144 -9.86 -4.35 2.37
N ALA A 145 -9.53 -3.79 3.54
CA ALA A 145 -10.48 -3.19 4.47
C ALA A 145 -9.97 -1.86 5.07
N PRO A 146 -9.79 -0.80 4.27
CA PRO A 146 -9.18 0.45 4.72
C PRO A 146 -10.02 1.21 5.76
N ASN A 147 -11.29 0.84 5.94
CA ASN A 147 -12.15 1.40 6.97
C ASN A 147 -11.98 0.70 8.34
N LEU A 148 -11.37 -0.48 8.37
CA LEU A 148 -11.22 -1.30 9.57
C LEU A 148 -9.78 -1.35 10.07
N PHE A 149 -8.80 -1.27 9.18
CA PHE A 149 -7.40 -1.50 9.50
C PHE A 149 -6.48 -0.46 8.85
N ASP A 150 -5.35 -0.25 9.48
CA ASP A 150 -4.26 0.56 8.92
C ASP A 150 -3.51 -0.21 7.82
N SER A 151 -2.73 0.51 7.01
CA SER A 151 -1.87 -0.11 6.00
C SER A 151 -0.55 0.62 5.79
N VAL A 152 0.43 -0.14 5.32
CA VAL A 152 1.68 0.35 4.76
C VAL A 152 1.75 -0.10 3.30
N GLN A 153 1.77 0.84 2.37
CA GLN A 153 1.70 0.57 0.94
C GLN A 153 2.77 1.37 0.20
N PRO A 154 3.32 0.84 -0.92
CA PRO A 154 4.19 1.63 -1.79
C PRO A 154 3.40 2.77 -2.46
N ASP A 155 4.02 3.93 -2.61
CA ASP A 155 3.44 5.02 -3.41
C ASP A 155 3.65 4.76 -4.91
N LEU A 156 2.79 3.89 -5.46
CA LEU A 156 2.85 3.53 -6.88
C LEU A 156 2.58 4.73 -7.80
N GLN A 157 1.83 5.74 -7.32
CA GLN A 157 1.60 6.95 -8.09
C GLN A 157 2.89 7.74 -8.24
N GLN A 158 3.63 7.94 -7.14
CA GLN A 158 4.93 8.64 -7.17
C GLN A 158 5.95 7.83 -7.97
N THR A 159 5.98 6.51 -7.80
CA THR A 159 6.86 5.63 -8.56
C THR A 159 6.66 5.76 -10.07
N MET A 160 5.42 5.77 -10.54
CA MET A 160 5.13 5.97 -11.96
C MET A 160 5.45 7.39 -12.44
N HIS A 161 5.21 8.40 -11.60
CA HIS A 161 5.65 9.76 -11.89
C HIS A 161 7.16 9.82 -12.14
N ASP A 162 7.95 9.26 -11.23
CA ASP A 162 9.41 9.31 -11.29
C ASP A 162 9.96 8.54 -12.50
N ALA A 163 9.37 7.36 -12.80
CA ALA A 163 9.76 6.57 -13.97
C ALA A 163 9.49 7.30 -15.29
N VAL A 164 8.30 7.89 -15.43
CA VAL A 164 7.92 8.65 -16.64
C VAL A 164 8.74 9.94 -16.74
N ALA A 165 8.96 10.64 -15.63
CA ALA A 165 9.81 11.84 -15.58
C ALA A 165 11.24 11.55 -16.01
N ALA A 166 11.80 10.40 -15.59
CA ALA A 166 13.13 9.96 -15.99
C ALA A 166 13.21 9.70 -17.52
N CYS A 167 12.17 9.10 -18.10
CA CYS A 167 12.08 8.93 -19.56
C CYS A 167 12.03 10.30 -20.28
N ALA A 168 11.19 11.21 -19.79
CA ALA A 168 11.06 12.55 -20.35
C ALA A 168 12.37 13.35 -20.27
N ALA A 169 13.09 13.28 -19.14
CA ALA A 169 14.38 13.93 -18.92
C ALA A 169 15.47 13.43 -19.89
N LYS A 170 15.37 12.15 -20.31
CA LYS A 170 16.24 11.57 -21.34
C LYS A 170 15.81 11.90 -22.78
N GLY A 171 14.76 12.70 -22.95
CA GLY A 171 14.25 13.11 -24.26
C GLY A 171 13.42 12.07 -25.00
N MET A 172 13.04 10.99 -24.33
CA MET A 172 12.19 9.93 -24.88
C MET A 172 10.81 10.48 -25.23
N LYS A 173 10.30 10.15 -26.43
CA LYS A 173 9.02 10.66 -26.95
C LYS A 173 7.93 9.62 -27.00
N ARG A 174 8.31 8.35 -27.19
CA ARG A 174 7.41 7.22 -27.23
C ARG A 174 7.81 6.24 -26.15
N VAL A 175 6.91 5.98 -25.18
CA VAL A 175 7.16 5.05 -24.08
C VAL A 175 5.99 4.10 -23.94
N GLY A 176 6.29 2.82 -23.87
CA GLY A 176 5.31 1.76 -23.64
C GLY A 176 5.24 1.38 -22.15
N PHE A 177 4.21 0.59 -21.83
CA PHE A 177 4.03 -0.03 -20.52
C PHE A 177 3.60 -1.47 -20.69
N ILE A 178 4.23 -2.38 -19.92
CA ILE A 178 3.84 -3.79 -19.84
C ILE A 178 3.62 -4.16 -18.37
N GLY A 179 2.47 -4.78 -18.07
CA GLY A 179 2.13 -5.20 -16.71
C GLY A 179 1.02 -6.24 -16.66
N GLY A 180 0.81 -6.82 -15.48
CA GLY A 180 -0.33 -7.68 -15.20
C GLY A 180 -1.52 -6.88 -14.67
N LYS A 181 -2.68 -7.52 -14.56
CA LYS A 181 -3.81 -7.03 -13.76
C LYS A 181 -3.78 -7.59 -12.34
N GLY A 182 -3.16 -8.76 -12.17
CA GLY A 182 -3.05 -9.48 -10.90
C GLY A 182 -4.38 -10.02 -10.38
N CYS A 183 -4.31 -10.84 -9.35
CA CYS A 183 -5.47 -11.22 -8.54
C CYS A 183 -5.77 -10.16 -7.46
N LEU A 184 -4.99 -9.10 -7.41
CA LEU A 184 -4.91 -8.17 -6.28
C LEU A 184 -6.16 -7.31 -6.07
N MET A 185 -7.20 -7.48 -6.89
CA MET A 185 -8.35 -6.58 -6.88
C MET A 185 -9.69 -7.29 -7.09
N ASN A 186 -9.88 -8.50 -6.53
CA ASN A 186 -11.19 -9.15 -6.58
C ASN A 186 -12.32 -8.37 -5.86
N PHE A 187 -12.00 -7.27 -5.17
CA PHE A 187 -12.98 -6.49 -4.42
C PHE A 187 -13.55 -5.30 -5.18
N TYR A 188 -12.89 -4.87 -6.24
CA TYR A 188 -13.42 -3.84 -7.12
C TYR A 188 -13.12 -4.27 -8.55
N GLU A 189 -14.13 -4.33 -9.39
CA GLU A 189 -13.98 -4.40 -10.84
C GLU A 189 -13.23 -3.13 -11.28
N VAL A 190 -11.91 -3.13 -11.11
CA VAL A 190 -11.07 -2.07 -11.66
C VAL A 190 -10.71 -2.53 -13.05
N ASP A 191 -11.19 -1.82 -14.04
CA ASP A 191 -10.93 -2.13 -15.46
C ASP A 191 -9.42 -2.16 -15.78
N GLU A 192 -8.60 -1.52 -14.95
CA GLU A 192 -7.16 -1.39 -15.17
C GLU A 192 -6.37 -1.36 -13.85
N GLU A 193 -5.18 -1.98 -13.86
CA GLU A 193 -4.25 -1.97 -12.72
C GLU A 193 -3.70 -0.54 -12.48
N ASN A 194 -3.51 -0.17 -11.22
CA ASN A 194 -3.16 1.20 -10.80
C ASN A 194 -1.91 1.74 -11.49
N ARG A 195 -0.86 0.93 -11.68
CA ARG A 195 0.39 1.38 -12.35
C ARG A 195 0.16 1.73 -13.80
N ALA A 196 -0.68 0.96 -14.52
CA ALA A 196 -1.05 1.28 -15.88
C ALA A 196 -1.86 2.59 -15.97
N THR A 197 -2.81 2.79 -15.05
CA THR A 197 -3.59 4.02 -14.94
C THR A 197 -2.69 5.23 -14.64
N TYR A 198 -1.78 5.10 -13.66
CA TYR A 198 -0.83 6.18 -13.32
C TYR A 198 0.14 6.45 -14.47
N PHE A 199 0.65 5.41 -15.14
CA PHE A 199 1.48 5.56 -16.32
C PHE A 199 0.80 6.40 -17.40
N ARG A 200 -0.44 6.07 -17.79
CA ARG A 200 -1.18 6.82 -18.82
C ARG A 200 -1.36 8.29 -18.44
N ARG A 201 -1.66 8.55 -17.17
CA ARG A 201 -1.81 9.93 -16.67
C ARG A 201 -0.50 10.71 -16.74
N GLU A 202 0.59 10.12 -16.26
CA GLU A 202 1.89 10.80 -16.26
C GLU A 202 2.47 10.93 -17.67
N ALA A 203 2.31 9.92 -18.54
CA ALA A 203 2.71 10.03 -19.95
C ALA A 203 2.05 11.24 -20.63
N ARG A 204 0.74 11.43 -20.46
CA ARG A 204 0.05 12.63 -20.96
C ARG A 204 0.60 13.92 -20.37
N ARG A 205 0.87 13.95 -19.07
CA ARG A 205 1.42 15.12 -18.35
C ARG A 205 2.78 15.55 -18.90
N PHE A 206 3.63 14.59 -19.21
CA PHE A 206 4.98 14.84 -19.77
C PHE A 206 5.03 14.92 -21.30
N GLY A 207 3.88 14.84 -21.98
CA GLY A 207 3.82 14.88 -23.45
C GLY A 207 4.46 13.67 -24.13
N ILE A 208 4.49 12.53 -23.46
CA ILE A 208 4.99 11.26 -23.99
C ILE A 208 3.86 10.54 -24.71
N GLN A 209 4.12 10.09 -25.92
CA GLN A 209 3.19 9.29 -26.71
C GLN A 209 3.16 7.85 -26.16
N SER A 210 1.98 7.42 -25.71
CA SER A 210 1.76 6.08 -25.14
C SER A 210 0.52 5.37 -25.68
N ASP A 211 -0.23 6.02 -26.58
CA ASP A 211 -1.45 5.44 -27.14
C ASP A 211 -1.13 4.19 -27.95
N GLY A 212 -1.85 3.09 -27.65
CA GLY A 212 -1.59 1.77 -28.22
C GLY A 212 -0.33 1.07 -27.71
N LEU A 213 0.39 1.64 -26.73
CA LEU A 213 1.64 1.10 -26.18
C LEU A 213 1.48 0.57 -24.75
N VAL A 214 0.25 0.37 -24.27
CA VAL A 214 -0.01 -0.14 -22.91
C VAL A 214 -0.62 -1.53 -22.98
N TYR A 215 0.12 -2.50 -22.50
CA TYR A 215 -0.25 -3.91 -22.41
C TYR A 215 -0.30 -4.31 -20.93
N SER A 216 -1.50 -4.39 -20.38
CA SER A 216 -1.71 -4.72 -18.97
C SER A 216 -2.86 -5.72 -18.87
N ASP A 217 -2.51 -6.99 -18.77
CA ASP A 217 -3.48 -8.08 -18.64
C ASP A 217 -2.85 -9.31 -17.99
N GLY A 218 -3.68 -10.24 -17.52
CA GLY A 218 -3.24 -11.50 -16.91
C GLY A 218 -2.50 -11.31 -15.57
N LEU A 219 -1.85 -12.35 -15.10
CA LEU A 219 -1.16 -12.41 -13.82
C LEU A 219 0.25 -11.81 -13.89
N PHE A 220 0.80 -11.47 -12.72
CA PHE A 220 2.21 -11.06 -12.58
C PHE A 220 3.11 -12.31 -12.58
N THR A 221 3.37 -12.86 -13.77
CA THR A 221 4.21 -14.04 -13.96
C THR A 221 5.18 -13.87 -15.14
N VAL A 222 6.30 -14.55 -15.11
CA VAL A 222 7.29 -14.56 -16.20
C VAL A 222 6.65 -14.99 -17.53
N SER A 223 5.78 -16.01 -17.50
CA SER A 223 5.10 -16.50 -18.71
C SER A 223 4.18 -15.45 -19.33
N ASN A 224 3.47 -14.69 -18.48
CA ASN A 224 2.62 -13.59 -18.93
C ASN A 224 3.44 -12.41 -19.46
N GLY A 225 4.52 -12.03 -18.77
CA GLY A 225 5.46 -11.01 -19.25
C GLY A 225 5.99 -11.31 -20.63
N ARG A 226 6.44 -12.56 -20.83
CA ARG A 226 6.89 -13.03 -22.15
C ARG A 226 5.78 -12.93 -23.21
N ALA A 227 4.56 -13.41 -22.90
CA ALA A 227 3.44 -13.38 -23.84
C ALA A 227 3.06 -11.95 -24.25
N LEU A 228 3.00 -11.03 -23.26
CA LEU A 228 2.71 -9.61 -23.50
C LEU A 228 3.85 -8.92 -24.29
N GLY A 229 5.10 -9.23 -23.97
CA GLY A 229 6.27 -8.71 -24.70
C GLY A 229 6.29 -9.17 -26.16
N GLU A 230 6.03 -10.46 -26.42
CA GLU A 230 5.91 -10.97 -27.77
C GLU A 230 4.74 -10.36 -28.53
N GLN A 231 3.60 -10.18 -27.89
CA GLN A 231 2.44 -9.49 -28.46
C GLN A 231 2.78 -8.05 -28.79
N PHE A 232 3.42 -7.32 -27.87
CA PHE A 232 3.86 -5.95 -28.05
C PHE A 232 4.74 -5.80 -29.29
N VAL A 233 5.72 -6.66 -29.47
CA VAL A 233 6.61 -6.63 -30.64
C VAL A 233 5.85 -6.94 -31.94
N ARG A 234 4.96 -7.93 -31.94
CA ARG A 234 4.14 -8.30 -33.13
C ARG A 234 3.22 -7.16 -33.57
N ASP A 235 2.49 -6.57 -32.64
CA ASP A 235 1.50 -5.54 -32.93
C ASP A 235 2.13 -4.25 -33.49
N HIS A 236 3.39 -4.01 -33.15
CA HIS A 236 4.13 -2.84 -33.63
C HIS A 236 5.07 -3.12 -34.83
N ASN A 237 5.00 -4.32 -35.42
CA ASN A 237 5.80 -4.69 -36.61
C ASN A 237 7.30 -4.37 -36.46
N GLY A 238 7.86 -4.51 -35.25
CA GLY A 238 9.25 -4.20 -34.96
C GLY A 238 9.58 -2.70 -34.81
N VAL A 239 8.61 -1.80 -34.94
CA VAL A 239 8.79 -0.36 -34.67
C VAL A 239 8.60 -0.11 -33.18
N LEU A 240 9.65 -0.28 -32.42
CA LEU A 240 9.62 -0.17 -30.96
C LEU A 240 9.58 1.28 -30.48
N PRO A 241 9.05 1.55 -29.27
CA PRO A 241 9.19 2.85 -28.62
C PRO A 241 10.61 3.08 -28.11
N ASP A 242 10.89 4.28 -27.62
CA ASP A 242 12.18 4.66 -27.07
C ASP A 242 12.49 3.91 -25.76
N ALA A 243 11.42 3.56 -25.00
CA ALA A 243 11.52 2.74 -23.80
C ALA A 243 10.20 2.02 -23.52
N VAL A 244 10.28 1.00 -22.67
CA VAL A 244 9.13 0.32 -22.05
C VAL A 244 9.34 0.31 -20.55
N ILE A 245 8.33 0.77 -19.80
CA ILE A 245 8.27 0.64 -18.35
C ILE A 245 7.55 -0.68 -18.05
N VAL A 246 8.12 -1.50 -17.20
CA VAL A 246 7.55 -2.79 -16.80
C VAL A 246 7.07 -2.68 -15.35
N ALA A 247 5.87 -3.21 -15.07
CA ALA A 247 5.20 -3.03 -13.79
C ALA A 247 5.90 -3.72 -12.62
N ALA A 248 6.62 -4.81 -12.85
CA ALA A 248 7.35 -5.58 -11.84
C ALA A 248 8.46 -6.40 -12.50
N ASP A 249 9.49 -6.74 -11.73
CA ASP A 249 10.66 -7.52 -12.19
C ASP A 249 10.25 -8.87 -12.78
N VAL A 250 9.25 -9.52 -12.18
CA VAL A 250 8.74 -10.82 -12.65
C VAL A 250 8.12 -10.75 -14.04
N ILE A 251 7.69 -9.56 -14.49
CA ILE A 251 7.14 -9.32 -15.84
C ILE A 251 8.28 -8.99 -16.84
N ALA A 252 9.40 -8.45 -16.36
CA ALA A 252 10.55 -8.09 -17.20
C ALA A 252 11.31 -9.32 -17.71
#